data_cbbdb07e8e0a8d02672361a61bce12bd
#
_entry.id   cbbdb07e8e0a8d02672361a61bce12bd
#
_cell.length_a   1.000
_cell.length_b   1.000
_cell.length_c   1.000
_cell.angle_alpha   90.00
_cell.angle_beta   90.00
_cell.angle_gamma   90.00
#
_symmetry.space_group_name_H-M   'P 1'
#
loop_
_entity.id
_entity.type
_entity.pdbx_description
1 polymer ?
#
loop_
_entity_poly.entity_id
_entity_poly.type
_entity_poly.pdbx_seq_one_letter_code
_entity_poly.pdbx_strand_id
1 'polypeptide(L)'
;MSDVSKYKNVVKECGYTENGASYMYYRSGQWIIAVAGIIIIIVVMAACIRMIVKIGHNDIYSYVINLDTENQQLKKKQKADERFLVERNEKLQNFTENIAHQIKTPLTALSLALDRLEESGENRELLERCFEQIERIRSFISKLMTISRMEAGKIIMTEQDINVNSMLCDVVNQLPKNDCNITVECDDKDYCINADEEWIREAFINIIQNSSELCDKVEVKAACRDDKCIVNIKDNGSGFEEDRIPYVFDRFETTGSAAAGHAGIGLNLSRLIIEAHHGTVDVRNNEDGKGAVIRVQIPRYVLKRKAEL
;
A
#
# COMPACT_ATOMS: atom_id res chain seq x y z
N MET A 1 25.35 -32.66 36.60
CA MET A 1 26.52 -33.05 37.43
C MET A 1 27.08 -34.47 37.18
N SER A 2 26.31 -35.39 36.51
CA SER A 2 26.74 -36.77 36.25
C SER A 2 27.73 -36.93 35.07
N ASP A 3 27.75 -36.02 34.11
CA ASP A 3 28.61 -36.18 32.93
C ASP A 3 30.11 -35.82 33.17
N VAL A 4 30.38 -34.93 34.14
CA VAL A 4 31.75 -34.47 34.43
C VAL A 4 32.58 -35.59 35.07
N SER A 5 31.95 -36.49 35.85
CA SER A 5 32.66 -37.60 36.51
C SER A 5 33.05 -38.69 35.52
N LYS A 6 32.25 -38.91 34.48
CA LYS A 6 32.50 -39.88 33.43
C LYS A 6 33.70 -39.48 32.54
N TYR A 7 33.83 -38.20 32.27
CA TYR A 7 34.95 -37.64 31.52
C TYR A 7 36.25 -37.64 32.31
N LYS A 8 36.23 -37.39 33.64
CA LYS A 8 37.42 -37.50 34.51
C LYS A 8 38.01 -38.88 34.52
N ASN A 9 37.20 -39.93 34.49
CA ASN A 9 37.71 -41.30 34.47
C ASN A 9 38.34 -41.69 33.13
N VAL A 10 37.79 -41.27 32.01
CA VAL A 10 38.34 -41.52 30.67
C VAL A 10 39.70 -40.78 30.49
N VAL A 11 39.84 -39.55 31.02
CA VAL A 11 41.12 -38.79 30.98
C VAL A 11 42.18 -39.44 31.82
N LYS A 12 41.83 -40.06 32.96
CA LYS A 12 42.73 -40.80 33.84
C LYS A 12 43.22 -42.11 33.23
N GLU A 13 42.34 -42.81 32.51
CA GLU A 13 42.68 -44.03 31.73
C GLU A 13 43.61 -43.75 30.55
N CYS A 14 43.60 -42.52 30.00
CA CYS A 14 44.52 -42.07 28.95
C CYS A 14 45.87 -41.54 29.47
N GLY A 15 46.15 -41.62 30.78
CA GLY A 15 47.48 -41.30 31.35
C GLY A 15 47.74 -39.83 31.64
N TYR A 16 46.72 -38.95 31.69
CA TYR A 16 46.84 -37.54 32.01
C TYR A 16 46.65 -37.26 33.51
N THR A 17 47.53 -36.41 34.09
CA THR A 17 47.45 -36.00 35.51
C THR A 17 46.36 -34.93 35.70
N GLU A 18 45.76 -34.86 36.92
CA GLU A 18 44.63 -33.98 37.26
C GLU A 18 44.84 -32.50 36.95
N ASN A 19 46.09 -32.00 36.99
CA ASN A 19 46.40 -30.61 36.69
C ASN A 19 46.42 -30.27 35.18
N GLY A 20 46.52 -31.25 34.31
CA GLY A 20 46.40 -31.09 32.84
C GLY A 20 44.95 -31.11 32.34
N ALA A 21 44.06 -31.77 33.11
CA ALA A 21 42.67 -32.00 32.70
C ALA A 21 41.85 -30.69 32.65
N SER A 22 42.08 -29.76 33.57
CA SER A 22 41.37 -28.50 33.64
C SER A 22 41.74 -27.52 32.50
N TYR A 23 43.00 -27.56 32.08
CA TYR A 23 43.46 -26.72 30.94
C TYR A 23 43.01 -27.31 29.59
N MET A 24 42.87 -28.61 29.50
CA MET A 24 42.30 -29.30 28.33
C MET A 24 40.81 -29.10 28.20
N TYR A 25 40.07 -28.97 29.30
CA TYR A 25 38.64 -28.81 29.29
C TYR A 25 38.15 -27.52 28.66
N TYR A 26 38.92 -26.42 28.84
CA TYR A 26 38.58 -25.11 28.23
C TYR A 26 38.95 -25.02 26.74
N ARG A 27 40.00 -25.73 26.32
CA ARG A 27 40.42 -25.84 24.92
C ARG A 27 39.67 -26.98 24.17
N SER A 28 39.13 -27.94 24.92
CA SER A 28 38.47 -29.12 24.35
C SER A 28 37.17 -28.78 23.65
N GLY A 29 36.45 -27.75 24.05
CA GLY A 29 35.22 -27.28 23.34
C GLY A 29 35.51 -26.88 21.89
N GLN A 30 36.60 -26.15 21.67
CA GLN A 30 36.99 -25.75 20.30
C GLN A 30 37.65 -26.95 19.54
N TRP A 31 38.39 -27.80 20.21
CA TRP A 31 39.02 -28.99 19.59
C TRP A 31 37.95 -30.09 19.31
N ILE A 32 36.97 -30.28 20.19
CA ILE A 32 35.87 -31.20 19.94
C ILE A 32 35.00 -30.75 18.74
N ILE A 33 34.75 -29.46 18.64
CA ILE A 33 34.06 -28.89 17.47
C ILE A 33 34.91 -29.02 16.20
N ALA A 34 36.23 -28.77 16.30
CA ALA A 34 37.17 -28.91 15.18
C ALA A 34 37.33 -30.39 14.76
N VAL A 35 37.46 -31.30 15.72
CA VAL A 35 37.58 -32.76 15.47
C VAL A 35 36.26 -33.31 14.98
N ALA A 36 35.10 -32.89 15.54
CA ALA A 36 33.79 -33.22 15.01
C ALA A 36 33.59 -32.70 13.60
N GLY A 37 34.05 -31.47 13.32
CA GLY A 37 34.05 -30.87 11.97
C GLY A 37 34.89 -31.70 10.96
N ILE A 38 36.10 -32.13 11.39
CA ILE A 38 36.99 -32.95 10.56
C ILE A 38 36.38 -34.34 10.34
N ILE A 39 35.77 -34.97 11.35
CA ILE A 39 35.10 -36.25 11.24
C ILE A 39 33.91 -36.14 10.30
N ILE A 40 33.11 -35.08 10.39
CA ILE A 40 31.99 -34.81 9.48
C ILE A 40 32.49 -34.64 8.04
N ILE A 41 33.58 -33.88 7.84
CA ILE A 41 34.19 -33.72 6.51
C ILE A 41 34.70 -35.06 5.94
N ILE A 42 35.34 -35.89 6.75
CA ILE A 42 35.83 -37.19 6.34
C ILE A 42 34.67 -38.14 6.04
N VAL A 43 33.60 -38.11 6.80
CA VAL A 43 32.39 -38.91 6.55
C VAL A 43 31.68 -38.43 5.30
N VAL A 44 31.58 -37.11 5.10
CA VAL A 44 30.99 -36.53 3.89
C VAL A 44 31.87 -36.87 2.68
N MET A 45 33.19 -36.71 2.78
CA MET A 45 34.13 -37.10 1.70
C MET A 45 34.04 -38.61 1.41
N ALA A 46 34.00 -39.46 2.42
CA ALA A 46 33.87 -40.93 2.26
C ALA A 46 32.49 -41.29 1.66
N ALA A 47 31.43 -40.59 2.05
CA ALA A 47 30.10 -40.75 1.45
C ALA A 47 30.08 -40.25 0.00
N CYS A 48 30.72 -39.12 -0.30
CA CYS A 48 30.90 -38.61 -1.63
C CYS A 48 31.73 -39.56 -2.51
N ILE A 49 32.83 -40.09 -1.99
CA ILE A 49 33.68 -41.07 -2.70
C ILE A 49 32.87 -42.37 -2.96
N ARG A 50 32.11 -42.85 -1.97
CA ARG A 50 31.23 -44.02 -2.15
C ARG A 50 30.12 -43.74 -3.18
N MET A 51 29.56 -42.54 -3.19
CA MET A 51 28.60 -42.09 -4.20
C MET A 51 29.23 -42.03 -5.59
N ILE A 52 30.44 -41.46 -5.70
CA ILE A 52 31.20 -41.42 -6.97
C ILE A 52 31.44 -42.81 -7.52
N VAL A 53 31.83 -43.75 -6.64
CA VAL A 53 32.13 -45.16 -7.02
C VAL A 53 30.84 -45.92 -7.37
N LYS A 54 29.68 -45.54 -6.77
CA LYS A 54 28.43 -46.31 -6.92
C LYS A 54 27.52 -45.79 -8.03
N ILE A 55 27.62 -44.53 -8.42
CA ILE A 55 26.64 -43.86 -9.27
C ILE A 55 27.26 -43.30 -10.59
N GLY A 56 28.61 -43.30 -10.69
CA GLY A 56 29.26 -42.71 -11.86
C GLY A 56 29.37 -41.18 -11.85
N HIS A 57 30.36 -40.63 -12.57
CA HIS A 57 30.75 -39.21 -12.48
C HIS A 57 29.64 -38.20 -12.79
N ASN A 58 28.58 -38.57 -13.54
CA ASN A 58 27.58 -37.62 -14.00
C ASN A 58 26.57 -37.14 -12.96
N ASP A 59 26.24 -37.97 -11.93
CA ASP A 59 25.14 -37.65 -11.01
C ASP A 59 25.55 -36.65 -9.93
N ILE A 60 26.83 -36.63 -9.54
CA ILE A 60 27.34 -35.68 -8.54
C ILE A 60 27.45 -34.27 -9.10
N TYR A 61 27.91 -34.14 -10.35
CA TYR A 61 27.94 -32.83 -11.00
C TYR A 61 26.55 -32.22 -11.13
N SER A 62 25.53 -33.02 -11.47
CA SER A 62 24.16 -32.57 -11.56
C SER A 62 23.60 -32.15 -10.18
N TYR A 63 23.94 -32.89 -9.11
CA TYR A 63 23.53 -32.56 -7.75
C TYR A 63 24.18 -31.26 -7.24
N VAL A 64 25.49 -31.09 -7.46
CA VAL A 64 26.21 -29.85 -7.09
C VAL A 64 25.69 -28.64 -7.87
N ILE A 65 25.42 -28.81 -9.17
CA ILE A 65 24.85 -27.73 -10.00
C ILE A 65 23.44 -27.39 -9.52
N ASN A 66 22.61 -28.38 -9.18
CA ASN A 66 21.28 -28.13 -8.64
C ASN A 66 21.33 -27.42 -7.28
N LEU A 67 22.23 -27.80 -6.38
CA LEU A 67 22.42 -27.12 -5.09
C LEU A 67 22.91 -25.67 -5.27
N ASP A 68 23.81 -25.44 -6.22
CA ASP A 68 24.30 -24.06 -6.49
C ASP A 68 23.18 -23.20 -7.10
N THR A 69 22.38 -23.78 -8.03
CA THR A 69 21.22 -23.07 -8.59
C THR A 69 20.16 -22.77 -7.55
N GLU A 70 19.87 -23.70 -6.63
CA GLU A 70 18.94 -23.52 -5.53
C GLU A 70 19.44 -22.42 -4.54
N ASN A 71 20.72 -22.47 -4.18
CA ASN A 71 21.34 -21.43 -3.36
C ASN A 71 21.32 -20.05 -4.03
N GLN A 72 21.54 -19.97 -5.34
CA GLN A 72 21.43 -18.71 -6.08
C GLN A 72 19.99 -18.19 -6.12
N GLN A 73 19.00 -19.10 -6.26
CA GLN A 73 17.58 -18.72 -6.21
C GLN A 73 17.19 -18.23 -4.80
N LEU A 74 17.63 -18.91 -3.74
CA LEU A 74 17.41 -18.48 -2.36
C LEU A 74 18.02 -17.11 -2.07
N LYS A 75 19.26 -16.88 -2.51
CA LYS A 75 19.91 -15.56 -2.37
C LYS A 75 19.20 -14.46 -3.15
N LYS A 76 18.68 -14.76 -4.34
CA LYS A 76 17.88 -13.80 -5.12
C LYS A 76 16.56 -13.48 -4.40
N LYS A 77 15.89 -14.51 -3.84
CA LYS A 77 14.66 -14.33 -3.07
C LYS A 77 14.90 -13.49 -1.81
N GLN A 78 15.94 -13.80 -1.03
CA GLN A 78 16.30 -13.01 0.15
C GLN A 78 16.56 -11.53 -0.19
N LYS A 79 17.32 -11.27 -1.25
CA LYS A 79 17.55 -9.88 -1.70
C LYS A 79 16.28 -9.17 -2.18
N ALA A 80 15.35 -9.91 -2.77
CA ALA A 80 14.05 -9.35 -3.16
C ALA A 80 13.20 -9.02 -1.92
N ASP A 81 13.17 -9.94 -0.94
CA ASP A 81 12.45 -9.73 0.33
C ASP A 81 13.05 -8.56 1.14
N GLU A 82 14.38 -8.44 1.21
CA GLU A 82 15.05 -7.31 1.85
C GLU A 82 14.69 -5.97 1.17
N ARG A 83 14.72 -5.92 -0.17
CA ARG A 83 14.32 -4.71 -0.91
C ARG A 83 12.86 -4.35 -0.65
N PHE A 84 11.99 -5.34 -0.65
CA PHE A 84 10.57 -5.14 -0.35
C PHE A 84 10.37 -4.57 1.07
N LEU A 85 11.10 -5.08 2.07
CA LEU A 85 11.04 -4.56 3.45
C LEU A 85 11.57 -3.14 3.56
N VAL A 86 12.68 -2.81 2.88
CA VAL A 86 13.24 -1.45 2.86
C VAL A 86 12.22 -0.49 2.21
N GLU A 87 11.71 -0.82 1.03
CA GLU A 87 10.71 -0.01 0.34
C GLU A 87 9.44 0.20 1.19
N ARG A 88 8.99 -0.85 1.86
CA ARG A 88 7.82 -0.76 2.76
C ARG A 88 8.09 0.14 3.95
N ASN A 89 9.29 0.09 4.54
CA ASN A 89 9.67 0.96 5.64
C ASN A 89 9.78 2.42 5.20
N GLU A 90 10.37 2.70 4.05
CA GLU A 90 10.43 4.05 3.47
C GLU A 90 9.02 4.60 3.20
N LYS A 91 8.13 3.80 2.62
CA LYS A 91 6.72 4.18 2.42
C LYS A 91 6.01 4.47 3.75
N LEU A 92 6.27 3.68 4.79
CA LEU A 92 5.69 3.91 6.12
C LEU A 92 6.23 5.18 6.78
N GLN A 93 7.52 5.45 6.66
CA GLN A 93 8.14 6.67 7.17
C GLN A 93 7.57 7.90 6.46
N ASN A 94 7.56 7.91 5.14
CA ASN A 94 6.97 8.98 4.34
C ASN A 94 5.48 9.20 4.67
N PHE A 95 4.73 8.12 4.89
CA PHE A 95 3.35 8.17 5.34
C PHE A 95 3.21 8.88 6.68
N THR A 96 4.05 8.54 7.67
CA THR A 96 4.00 9.15 9.01
C THR A 96 4.39 10.63 8.98
N GLU A 97 5.42 10.99 8.22
CA GLU A 97 5.87 12.38 8.04
C GLU A 97 4.78 13.23 7.35
N ASN A 98 4.14 12.70 6.33
CA ASN A 98 3.05 13.38 5.61
C ASN A 98 1.84 13.59 6.52
N ILE A 99 1.43 12.60 7.32
CA ILE A 99 0.36 12.77 8.32
C ILE A 99 0.69 13.89 9.29
N ALA A 100 1.90 13.87 9.85
CA ALA A 100 2.33 14.89 10.78
C ALA A 100 2.27 16.30 10.16
N HIS A 101 2.70 16.43 8.91
CA HIS A 101 2.67 17.69 8.18
C HIS A 101 1.23 18.16 7.90
N GLN A 102 0.36 17.27 7.44
CA GLN A 102 -1.04 17.56 7.12
C GLN A 102 -1.89 17.91 8.36
N ILE A 103 -1.52 17.40 9.53
CA ILE A 103 -2.15 17.79 10.80
C ILE A 103 -1.56 19.10 11.33
N LYS A 104 -0.24 19.30 11.22
CA LYS A 104 0.44 20.49 11.75
C LYS A 104 -0.06 21.79 11.10
N THR A 105 -0.32 21.79 9.81
CA THR A 105 -0.75 22.98 9.05
C THR A 105 -2.06 23.55 9.58
N PRO A 106 -3.19 22.80 9.63
CA PRO A 106 -4.45 23.32 10.16
C PRO A 106 -4.38 23.61 11.68
N LEU A 107 -3.57 22.84 12.43
CA LEU A 107 -3.37 23.09 13.85
C LEU A 107 -2.66 24.43 14.09
N THR A 108 -1.66 24.78 13.28
CA THR A 108 -0.99 26.09 13.35
C THR A 108 -1.95 27.21 12.98
N ALA A 109 -2.78 27.02 11.93
CA ALA A 109 -3.79 28.01 11.56
C ALA A 109 -4.85 28.22 12.66
N LEU A 110 -5.26 27.12 13.31
CA LEU A 110 -6.17 27.15 14.46
C LEU A 110 -5.54 27.92 15.65
N SER A 111 -4.29 27.64 15.99
CA SER A 111 -3.59 28.34 17.08
C SER A 111 -3.49 29.84 16.80
N LEU A 112 -3.11 30.24 15.57
CA LEU A 112 -3.05 31.65 15.18
C LEU A 112 -4.43 32.36 15.24
N ALA A 113 -5.50 31.63 14.88
CA ALA A 113 -6.85 32.18 14.96
C ALA A 113 -7.29 32.35 16.42
N LEU A 114 -6.94 31.40 17.32
CA LEU A 114 -7.22 31.50 18.75
C LEU A 114 -6.43 32.64 19.43
N ASP A 115 -5.13 32.79 19.10
CA ASP A 115 -4.31 33.91 19.62
C ASP A 115 -4.93 35.27 19.24
N ARG A 116 -5.42 35.41 18.01
CA ARG A 116 -6.11 36.63 17.55
C ARG A 116 -7.46 36.84 18.23
N LEU A 117 -8.18 35.79 18.56
CA LEU A 117 -9.43 35.87 19.35
C LEU A 117 -9.17 36.38 20.74
N GLU A 118 -8.08 35.93 21.38
CA GLU A 118 -7.67 36.39 22.72
C GLU A 118 -7.32 37.91 22.73
N GLU A 119 -6.65 38.38 21.64
CA GLU A 119 -6.28 39.79 21.52
C GLU A 119 -7.45 40.72 21.17
N SER A 120 -8.38 40.30 20.32
CA SER A 120 -9.41 41.14 19.71
C SER A 120 -10.81 41.03 20.33
N GLY A 121 -11.01 40.10 21.26
CA GLY A 121 -12.34 39.79 21.81
C GLY A 121 -13.18 38.94 20.85
N GLU A 122 -14.47 38.84 21.13
CA GLU A 122 -15.40 37.99 20.39
C GLU A 122 -15.46 38.40 18.89
N ASN A 123 -14.85 37.62 18.03
CA ASN A 123 -14.86 37.80 16.57
C ASN A 123 -15.43 36.55 15.90
N ARG A 124 -16.66 36.65 15.39
CA ARG A 124 -17.41 35.58 14.76
C ARG A 124 -16.67 34.97 13.56
N GLU A 125 -16.03 35.81 12.76
CA GLU A 125 -15.27 35.33 11.59
C GLU A 125 -14.07 34.45 11.97
N LEU A 126 -13.35 34.78 13.06
CA LEU A 126 -12.26 33.98 13.58
C LEU A 126 -12.75 32.65 14.16
N LEU A 127 -13.91 32.65 14.83
CA LEU A 127 -14.53 31.42 15.30
C LEU A 127 -14.94 30.50 14.14
N GLU A 128 -15.55 31.04 13.09
CA GLU A 128 -15.90 30.26 11.89
C GLU A 128 -14.65 29.65 11.25
N ARG A 129 -13.55 30.38 11.14
CA ARG A 129 -12.26 29.85 10.67
C ARG A 129 -11.70 28.74 11.58
N CYS A 130 -11.85 28.86 12.89
CA CYS A 130 -11.46 27.80 13.82
C CYS A 130 -12.26 26.52 13.57
N PHE A 131 -13.57 26.64 13.43
CA PHE A 131 -14.45 25.50 13.13
C PHE A 131 -14.09 24.85 11.78
N GLU A 132 -13.81 25.63 10.74
CA GLU A 132 -13.33 25.11 9.46
C GLU A 132 -12.05 24.27 9.59
N GLN A 133 -11.07 24.74 10.37
CA GLN A 133 -9.82 23.98 10.58
C GLN A 133 -10.07 22.69 11.37
N ILE A 134 -10.95 22.70 12.36
CA ILE A 134 -11.33 21.49 13.10
C ILE A 134 -12.01 20.48 12.19
N GLU A 135 -12.95 20.91 11.34
CA GLU A 135 -13.62 20.02 10.40
C GLU A 135 -12.67 19.46 9.34
N ARG A 136 -11.68 20.25 8.88
CA ARG A 136 -10.61 19.75 7.99
C ARG A 136 -9.80 18.62 8.64
N ILE A 137 -9.36 18.80 9.89
CA ILE A 137 -8.63 17.78 10.65
C ILE A 137 -9.50 16.53 10.82
N ARG A 138 -10.76 16.70 11.22
CA ARG A 138 -11.70 15.59 11.42
C ARG A 138 -11.92 14.78 10.13
N SER A 139 -12.19 15.46 9.03
CA SER A 139 -12.36 14.84 7.71
C SER A 139 -11.10 14.09 7.28
N PHE A 140 -9.92 14.69 7.48
CA PHE A 140 -8.65 14.07 7.17
C PHE A 140 -8.44 12.76 7.96
N ILE A 141 -8.64 12.80 9.29
CA ILE A 141 -8.52 11.62 10.16
C ILE A 141 -9.53 10.55 9.75
N SER A 142 -10.78 10.92 9.47
CA SER A 142 -11.83 9.99 9.05
C SER A 142 -11.43 9.28 7.75
N LYS A 143 -10.97 10.01 6.73
CA LYS A 143 -10.51 9.43 5.46
C LYS A 143 -9.32 8.49 5.65
N LEU A 144 -8.35 8.84 6.49
CA LEU A 144 -7.22 7.96 6.83
C LEU A 144 -7.66 6.65 7.48
N MET A 145 -8.60 6.73 8.43
CA MET A 145 -9.15 5.54 9.08
C MET A 145 -9.92 4.65 8.10
N THR A 146 -10.65 5.26 7.18
CA THR A 146 -11.36 4.54 6.12
C THR A 146 -10.39 3.81 5.19
N ILE A 147 -9.36 4.49 4.72
CA ILE A 147 -8.29 3.89 3.90
C ILE A 147 -7.66 2.69 4.63
N SER A 148 -7.28 2.87 5.89
CA SER A 148 -6.69 1.80 6.71
C SER A 148 -7.61 0.58 6.85
N ARG A 149 -8.93 0.80 7.00
CA ARG A 149 -9.91 -0.29 7.09
C ARG A 149 -10.12 -0.99 5.74
N MET A 150 -10.14 -0.25 4.63
CA MET A 150 -10.25 -0.81 3.28
C MET A 150 -9.05 -1.70 2.95
N GLU A 151 -7.83 -1.22 3.18
CA GLU A 151 -6.61 -2.01 2.94
C GLU A 151 -6.51 -3.24 3.83
N ALA A 152 -7.04 -3.18 5.04
CA ALA A 152 -7.13 -4.34 5.93
C ALA A 152 -8.27 -5.32 5.56
N GLY A 153 -9.05 -5.03 4.51
CA GLY A 153 -10.21 -5.84 4.11
C GLY A 153 -11.31 -5.91 5.17
N LYS A 154 -11.42 -4.87 6.03
CA LYS A 154 -12.36 -4.86 7.17
C LYS A 154 -13.68 -4.14 6.85
N ILE A 155 -13.84 -3.62 5.64
CA ILE A 155 -15.08 -2.99 5.21
C ILE A 155 -15.94 -4.04 4.53
N ILE A 156 -17.17 -4.17 5.01
CA ILE A 156 -18.18 -5.03 4.39
C ILE A 156 -19.01 -4.14 3.48
N MET A 157 -19.02 -4.43 2.18
CA MET A 157 -19.79 -3.71 1.17
C MET A 157 -21.22 -4.23 1.14
N THR A 158 -22.17 -3.32 1.11
CA THR A 158 -23.61 -3.62 0.96
C THR A 158 -24.04 -3.33 -0.48
N GLU A 159 -23.87 -4.32 -1.34
CA GLU A 159 -24.15 -4.19 -2.77
C GLU A 159 -25.66 -4.11 -3.04
N GLN A 160 -26.04 -3.15 -3.87
CA GLN A 160 -27.41 -2.97 -4.38
C GLN A 160 -27.37 -2.47 -5.83
N ASP A 161 -28.51 -2.56 -6.53
CA ASP A 161 -28.60 -2.04 -7.88
C ASP A 161 -28.73 -0.52 -7.85
N ILE A 162 -27.79 0.18 -8.46
CA ILE A 162 -27.68 1.64 -8.48
C ILE A 162 -27.82 2.13 -9.91
N ASN A 163 -28.78 3.01 -10.15
CA ASN A 163 -28.89 3.70 -11.43
C ASN A 163 -27.75 4.72 -11.58
N VAL A 164 -26.88 4.51 -12.57
CA VAL A 164 -25.67 5.30 -12.79
C VAL A 164 -25.96 6.76 -13.09
N ASN A 165 -26.96 7.03 -13.94
CA ASN A 165 -27.33 8.38 -14.31
C ASN A 165 -27.85 9.19 -13.10
N SER A 166 -28.76 8.60 -12.33
CA SER A 166 -29.31 9.24 -11.12
C SER A 166 -28.21 9.52 -10.12
N MET A 167 -27.37 8.52 -9.83
CA MET A 167 -26.25 8.64 -8.88
C MET A 167 -25.27 9.75 -9.27
N LEU A 168 -24.87 9.84 -10.56
CA LEU A 168 -23.95 10.89 -11.02
C LEU A 168 -24.57 12.29 -10.94
N CYS A 169 -25.87 12.42 -11.28
CA CYS A 169 -26.59 13.69 -11.13
C CYS A 169 -26.70 14.10 -9.66
N ASP A 170 -26.98 13.17 -8.76
CA ASP A 170 -27.07 13.44 -7.32
C ASP A 170 -25.69 13.84 -6.74
N VAL A 171 -24.62 13.19 -7.18
CA VAL A 171 -23.25 13.57 -6.80
C VAL A 171 -22.96 15.00 -7.19
N VAL A 172 -23.23 15.39 -8.43
CA VAL A 172 -22.97 16.77 -8.91
C VAL A 172 -23.82 17.78 -8.15
N ASN A 173 -25.07 17.46 -7.82
CA ASN A 173 -25.95 18.35 -7.05
C ASN A 173 -25.50 18.54 -5.58
N GLN A 174 -24.76 17.60 -5.03
CA GLN A 174 -24.21 17.67 -3.65
C GLN A 174 -22.92 18.45 -3.56
N LEU A 175 -22.21 18.66 -4.67
CA LEU A 175 -20.96 19.40 -4.65
C LEU A 175 -21.16 20.87 -4.27
N PRO A 176 -20.19 21.47 -3.56
CA PRO A 176 -20.22 22.92 -3.31
C PRO A 176 -20.36 23.68 -4.62
N LYS A 177 -21.26 24.66 -4.66
CA LYS A 177 -21.39 25.54 -5.82
C LYS A 177 -20.12 26.38 -5.94
N ASN A 178 -19.36 26.12 -6.97
CA ASN A 178 -18.21 26.90 -7.42
C ASN A 178 -18.49 27.48 -8.83
N ASP A 179 -17.57 28.25 -9.36
CA ASP A 179 -17.72 28.84 -10.71
C ASP A 179 -17.53 27.79 -11.84
N CYS A 180 -17.24 26.52 -11.50
CA CYS A 180 -17.05 25.46 -12.46
C CYS A 180 -18.38 24.91 -12.98
N ASN A 181 -18.56 24.87 -14.30
CA ASN A 181 -19.71 24.27 -14.97
C ASN A 181 -19.54 22.76 -15.11
N ILE A 182 -20.32 21.99 -14.38
CA ILE A 182 -20.27 20.52 -14.42
C ILE A 182 -21.47 19.99 -15.22
N THR A 183 -21.20 19.19 -16.26
CA THR A 183 -22.24 18.54 -17.08
C THR A 183 -22.18 17.04 -16.94
N VAL A 184 -23.35 16.38 -16.89
CA VAL A 184 -23.49 14.93 -16.82
C VAL A 184 -24.22 14.44 -18.05
N GLU A 185 -23.63 13.48 -18.77
CA GLU A 185 -24.21 12.81 -19.92
C GLU A 185 -24.09 11.28 -19.73
N CYS A 186 -25.21 10.57 -19.85
CA CYS A 186 -25.25 9.11 -19.82
C CYS A 186 -25.92 8.59 -21.09
N ASP A 187 -25.26 7.67 -21.80
CA ASP A 187 -25.78 7.07 -23.06
C ASP A 187 -26.94 6.10 -22.82
N ASP A 188 -27.01 5.48 -21.64
CA ASP A 188 -28.14 4.66 -21.17
C ASP A 188 -28.57 5.14 -19.76
N LYS A 189 -29.69 5.86 -19.71
CA LYS A 189 -30.22 6.46 -18.47
C LYS A 189 -30.78 5.46 -17.47
N ASP A 190 -31.12 4.26 -17.92
CA ASP A 190 -31.71 3.21 -17.09
C ASP A 190 -30.66 2.16 -16.66
N TYR A 191 -29.39 2.35 -17.04
CA TYR A 191 -28.34 1.40 -16.71
C TYR A 191 -28.04 1.38 -15.22
N CYS A 192 -28.05 0.17 -14.65
CA CYS A 192 -27.72 -0.07 -13.27
C CYS A 192 -26.42 -0.89 -13.13
N ILE A 193 -25.66 -0.56 -12.10
CA ILE A 193 -24.51 -1.34 -11.62
C ILE A 193 -24.84 -1.93 -10.24
N ASN A 194 -24.26 -3.07 -9.91
CA ASN A 194 -24.38 -3.66 -8.59
C ASN A 194 -23.17 -3.22 -7.73
N ALA A 195 -23.41 -2.34 -6.77
CA ALA A 195 -22.35 -1.72 -5.95
C ALA A 195 -22.89 -1.26 -4.59
N ASP A 196 -22.00 -0.88 -3.69
CA ASP A 196 -22.37 -0.16 -2.47
C ASP A 196 -22.52 1.34 -2.78
N GLU A 197 -23.75 1.84 -2.66
CA GLU A 197 -24.10 3.19 -3.08
C GLU A 197 -23.34 4.27 -2.32
N GLU A 198 -23.18 4.12 -1.00
CA GLU A 198 -22.48 5.10 -0.17
C GLU A 198 -21.02 5.23 -0.62
N TRP A 199 -20.34 4.11 -0.80
CA TRP A 199 -18.94 4.09 -1.19
C TRP A 199 -18.72 4.57 -2.63
N ILE A 200 -19.51 4.10 -3.57
CA ILE A 200 -19.38 4.54 -4.98
C ILE A 200 -19.65 6.05 -5.10
N ARG A 201 -20.65 6.56 -4.41
CA ARG A 201 -20.96 7.99 -4.35
C ARG A 201 -19.78 8.79 -3.80
N GLU A 202 -19.17 8.35 -2.68
CA GLU A 202 -17.99 8.97 -2.10
C GLU A 202 -16.80 9.01 -3.08
N ALA A 203 -16.59 7.91 -3.83
CA ALA A 203 -15.53 7.87 -4.85
C ALA A 203 -15.74 8.93 -5.94
N PHE A 204 -16.96 9.04 -6.48
CA PHE A 204 -17.26 10.04 -7.51
C PHE A 204 -17.27 11.47 -6.98
N ILE A 205 -17.72 11.71 -5.75
CA ILE A 205 -17.61 13.03 -5.09
C ILE A 205 -16.14 13.46 -5.05
N ASN A 206 -15.24 12.62 -4.54
CA ASN A 206 -13.82 12.95 -4.43
C ASN A 206 -13.18 13.21 -5.81
N ILE A 207 -13.51 12.42 -6.84
CA ILE A 207 -12.95 12.59 -8.19
C ILE A 207 -13.48 13.86 -8.83
N ILE A 208 -14.81 14.07 -8.85
CA ILE A 208 -15.42 15.21 -9.54
C ILE A 208 -15.09 16.51 -8.81
N GLN A 209 -15.08 16.51 -7.48
CA GLN A 209 -14.65 17.67 -6.69
C GLN A 209 -13.21 18.06 -7.03
N ASN A 210 -12.27 17.10 -7.01
CA ASN A 210 -10.87 17.35 -7.35
C ASN A 210 -10.72 17.92 -8.76
N SER A 211 -11.49 17.41 -9.73
CA SER A 211 -11.50 17.92 -11.11
C SER A 211 -12.08 19.34 -11.19
N SER A 212 -13.06 19.69 -10.35
CA SER A 212 -13.77 20.99 -10.43
C SER A 212 -13.08 22.15 -9.72
N GLU A 213 -12.05 21.90 -8.93
CA GLU A 213 -11.41 22.93 -8.10
C GLU A 213 -10.44 23.84 -8.86
N LEU A 214 -9.88 23.36 -9.96
CA LEU A 214 -8.84 24.05 -10.73
C LEU A 214 -9.24 24.28 -12.20
N CYS A 215 -10.55 24.26 -12.49
CA CYS A 215 -11.04 24.40 -13.85
C CYS A 215 -12.38 25.14 -13.91
N ASP A 216 -12.76 25.59 -15.10
CA ASP A 216 -14.03 26.26 -15.36
C ASP A 216 -15.10 25.28 -15.86
N LYS A 217 -14.68 24.08 -16.30
CA LYS A 217 -15.58 23.11 -16.92
C LYS A 217 -15.16 21.68 -16.63
N VAL A 218 -16.14 20.86 -16.19
CA VAL A 218 -16.01 19.40 -16.06
C VAL A 218 -17.12 18.71 -16.87
N GLU A 219 -16.74 17.76 -17.70
CA GLU A 219 -17.67 16.89 -18.44
C GLU A 219 -17.61 15.48 -17.87
N VAL A 220 -18.73 15.01 -17.33
CA VAL A 220 -18.90 13.65 -16.83
C VAL A 220 -19.70 12.86 -17.86
N LYS A 221 -19.05 11.89 -18.53
CA LYS A 221 -19.69 11.07 -19.58
C LYS A 221 -19.67 9.61 -19.19
N ALA A 222 -20.85 9.03 -19.03
CA ALA A 222 -21.02 7.60 -18.76
C ALA A 222 -21.40 6.87 -20.06
N ALA A 223 -20.52 5.94 -20.47
CA ALA A 223 -20.75 5.02 -21.57
C ALA A 223 -20.99 3.62 -21.01
N CYS A 224 -22.23 3.20 -21.02
CA CYS A 224 -22.69 1.95 -20.40
C CYS A 224 -22.85 0.87 -21.48
N ARG A 225 -22.34 -0.32 -21.22
CA ARG A 225 -22.42 -1.50 -22.07
C ARG A 225 -22.89 -2.70 -21.25
N ASP A 226 -23.19 -3.81 -21.88
CA ASP A 226 -23.81 -4.99 -21.26
C ASP A 226 -23.08 -5.47 -19.98
N ASP A 227 -21.76 -5.43 -19.96
CA ASP A 227 -20.92 -5.98 -18.90
C ASP A 227 -20.26 -4.94 -17.98
N LYS A 228 -20.22 -3.66 -18.39
CA LYS A 228 -19.56 -2.60 -17.63
C LYS A 228 -20.05 -1.21 -17.97
N CYS A 229 -19.90 -0.30 -17.04
CA CYS A 229 -20.02 1.14 -17.23
C CYS A 229 -18.66 1.82 -17.20
N ILE A 230 -18.38 2.70 -18.14
CA ILE A 230 -17.19 3.52 -18.23
C ILE A 230 -17.59 4.96 -18.02
N VAL A 231 -17.14 5.56 -16.94
CA VAL A 231 -17.37 6.98 -16.64
C VAL A 231 -16.07 7.75 -16.89
N ASN A 232 -16.10 8.69 -17.84
CA ASN A 232 -14.99 9.60 -18.11
C ASN A 232 -15.32 10.95 -17.50
N ILE A 233 -14.46 11.43 -16.60
CA ILE A 233 -14.52 12.75 -15.98
C ILE A 233 -13.41 13.57 -16.62
N LYS A 234 -13.78 14.50 -17.51
CA LYS A 234 -12.86 15.36 -18.26
C LYS A 234 -12.94 16.78 -17.73
N ASP A 235 -11.81 17.36 -17.33
CA ASP A 235 -11.67 18.75 -16.96
C ASP A 235 -10.90 19.55 -18.03
N ASN A 236 -10.97 20.87 -17.96
CA ASN A 236 -10.21 21.80 -18.80
C ASN A 236 -9.12 22.55 -18.01
N GLY A 237 -8.65 21.97 -16.91
CA GLY A 237 -7.62 22.54 -16.05
C GLY A 237 -6.21 22.48 -16.64
N SER A 238 -5.19 22.48 -15.78
CA SER A 238 -3.78 22.42 -16.20
C SER A 238 -3.31 21.03 -16.63
N GLY A 239 -4.07 19.97 -16.27
CA GLY A 239 -3.62 18.59 -16.39
C GLY A 239 -2.55 18.22 -15.35
N PHE A 240 -1.87 17.10 -15.58
CA PHE A 240 -0.82 16.56 -14.72
C PHE A 240 0.54 16.61 -15.44
N GLU A 241 1.62 16.77 -14.68
CA GLU A 241 2.98 16.53 -15.19
C GLU A 241 3.10 15.04 -15.57
N GLU A 242 3.69 14.74 -16.74
CA GLU A 242 3.72 13.36 -17.29
C GLU A 242 4.40 12.35 -16.36
N ASP A 243 5.44 12.75 -15.66
CA ASP A 243 6.17 11.94 -14.69
C ASP A 243 5.36 11.68 -13.41
N ARG A 244 4.33 12.49 -13.11
CA ARG A 244 3.44 12.34 -11.95
C ARG A 244 2.20 11.51 -12.24
N ILE A 245 1.81 11.33 -13.49
CA ILE A 245 0.61 10.56 -13.87
C ILE A 245 0.55 9.17 -13.21
N PRO A 246 1.64 8.37 -13.14
CA PRO A 246 1.61 7.06 -12.50
C PRO A 246 1.30 7.10 -10.99
N TYR A 247 1.51 8.24 -10.35
CA TYR A 247 1.41 8.40 -8.89
C TYR A 247 0.18 9.17 -8.44
N VAL A 248 -0.65 9.69 -9.36
CA VAL A 248 -1.82 10.56 -9.05
C VAL A 248 -2.78 9.94 -8.03
N PHE A 249 -2.89 8.61 -8.02
CA PHE A 249 -3.71 7.87 -7.06
C PHE A 249 -2.94 7.40 -5.82
N ASP A 250 -1.68 7.76 -5.67
CA ASP A 250 -0.93 7.45 -4.47
C ASP A 250 -1.29 8.41 -3.33
N ARG A 251 -1.04 7.99 -2.10
CA ARG A 251 -1.37 8.80 -0.93
C ARG A 251 -0.48 10.03 -0.88
N PHE A 252 -1.09 11.17 -0.50
CA PHE A 252 -0.42 12.46 -0.33
C PHE A 252 0.13 13.07 -1.61
N GLU A 253 -0.19 12.50 -2.77
CA GLU A 253 0.08 13.16 -4.03
C GLU A 253 -0.90 14.33 -4.21
N THR A 254 -0.32 15.54 -4.31
CA THR A 254 -1.08 16.78 -4.53
C THR A 254 -0.60 17.42 -5.83
N THR A 255 -1.50 17.68 -6.72
CA THR A 255 -1.22 18.42 -7.94
C THR A 255 -1.12 19.91 -7.64
N GLY A 256 0.09 20.40 -7.39
CA GLY A 256 0.50 21.80 -7.61
C GLY A 256 -0.07 22.91 -6.72
N SER A 257 -1.21 22.76 -6.05
CA SER A 257 -1.71 23.80 -5.16
C SER A 257 -1.95 23.26 -3.74
N ALA A 258 -0.89 23.28 -2.95
CA ALA A 258 -0.99 23.17 -1.49
C ALA A 258 -1.94 24.23 -0.88
N ALA A 259 -2.37 25.22 -1.67
CA ALA A 259 -3.26 26.29 -1.28
C ALA A 259 -4.73 25.85 -1.09
N ALA A 260 -5.17 24.76 -1.71
CA ALA A 260 -6.57 24.32 -1.61
C ALA A 260 -6.87 23.46 -0.37
N GLY A 261 -5.86 23.13 0.45
CA GLY A 261 -6.08 22.41 1.72
C GLY A 261 -6.42 20.92 1.57
N HIS A 262 -6.17 20.35 0.39
CA HIS A 262 -6.40 18.91 0.16
C HIS A 262 -5.17 18.10 0.54
N ALA A 263 -5.41 17.06 1.36
CA ALA A 263 -4.37 16.21 1.92
C ALA A 263 -3.81 15.18 0.94
N GLY A 264 -4.23 15.18 -0.35
CA GLY A 264 -3.80 14.21 -1.35
C GLY A 264 -4.25 12.77 -1.06
N ILE A 265 -5.35 12.59 -0.31
CA ILE A 265 -5.88 11.26 0.04
C ILE A 265 -7.20 10.92 -0.65
N GLY A 266 -7.87 11.91 -1.26
CA GLY A 266 -9.19 11.73 -1.87
C GLY A 266 -9.14 10.79 -3.08
N LEU A 267 -8.22 11.01 -4.01
CA LEU A 267 -8.06 10.15 -5.19
C LEU A 267 -7.59 8.75 -4.83
N ASN A 268 -6.71 8.62 -3.83
CA ASN A 268 -6.31 7.30 -3.30
C ASN A 268 -7.51 6.53 -2.74
N LEU A 269 -8.34 7.19 -1.92
CA LEU A 269 -9.56 6.59 -1.39
C LEU A 269 -10.51 6.17 -2.52
N SER A 270 -10.70 7.02 -3.54
CA SER A 270 -11.53 6.70 -4.69
C SER A 270 -11.04 5.45 -5.43
N ARG A 271 -9.72 5.32 -5.64
CA ARG A 271 -9.13 4.11 -6.23
C ARG A 271 -9.46 2.87 -5.41
N LEU A 272 -9.23 2.91 -4.10
CA LEU A 272 -9.50 1.77 -3.22
C LEU A 272 -10.99 1.37 -3.23
N ILE A 273 -11.90 2.35 -3.26
CA ILE A 273 -13.34 2.09 -3.37
C ILE A 273 -13.66 1.42 -4.70
N ILE A 274 -13.17 1.95 -5.81
CA ILE A 274 -13.41 1.42 -7.15
C ILE A 274 -12.85 0.00 -7.27
N GLU A 275 -11.63 -0.25 -6.80
CA GLU A 275 -11.00 -1.58 -6.77
C GLU A 275 -11.77 -2.57 -5.89
N ALA A 276 -12.32 -2.13 -4.75
CA ALA A 276 -13.17 -2.96 -3.90
C ALA A 276 -14.48 -3.38 -4.59
N HIS A 277 -14.95 -2.61 -5.58
CA HIS A 277 -16.07 -2.95 -6.47
C HIS A 277 -15.61 -3.62 -7.77
N HIS A 278 -14.40 -4.18 -7.79
CA HIS A 278 -13.80 -4.84 -8.95
C HIS A 278 -13.69 -3.96 -10.20
N GLY A 279 -13.74 -2.65 -10.01
CA GLY A 279 -13.52 -1.65 -11.05
C GLY A 279 -12.04 -1.30 -11.22
N THR A 280 -11.80 -0.41 -12.17
CA THR A 280 -10.48 0.19 -12.40
C THR A 280 -10.60 1.68 -12.59
N VAL A 281 -9.57 2.43 -12.20
CA VAL A 281 -9.46 3.86 -12.44
C VAL A 281 -8.11 4.17 -13.05
N ASP A 282 -8.10 4.99 -14.07
CA ASP A 282 -6.90 5.50 -14.71
C ASP A 282 -7.03 7.01 -15.01
N VAL A 283 -5.90 7.68 -15.25
CA VAL A 283 -5.84 9.10 -15.57
C VAL A 283 -4.90 9.35 -16.74
N ARG A 284 -5.24 10.32 -17.56
CA ARG A 284 -4.39 10.81 -18.64
C ARG A 284 -4.65 12.30 -18.88
N ASN A 285 -3.68 12.99 -19.45
CA ASN A 285 -3.91 14.34 -19.95
C ASN A 285 -4.78 14.31 -21.22
N ASN A 286 -5.51 15.40 -21.46
CA ASN A 286 -6.27 15.58 -22.68
C ASN A 286 -5.33 15.65 -23.90
N GLU A 287 -5.77 15.17 -25.05
CA GLU A 287 -5.00 15.20 -26.31
C GLU A 287 -4.74 16.63 -26.80
N ASP A 288 -5.62 17.58 -26.43
CA ASP A 288 -5.47 19.01 -26.73
C ASP A 288 -4.50 19.73 -25.77
N GLY A 289 -3.89 19.01 -24.83
CA GLY A 289 -2.89 19.52 -23.89
C GLY A 289 -3.46 20.39 -22.77
N LYS A 290 -4.79 20.49 -22.63
CA LYS A 290 -5.46 21.25 -21.57
C LYS A 290 -6.36 20.34 -20.74
N GLY A 291 -6.02 20.22 -19.43
CA GLY A 291 -6.77 19.41 -18.48
C GLY A 291 -6.49 17.92 -18.57
N ALA A 292 -7.24 17.17 -17.81
CA ALA A 292 -7.10 15.73 -17.68
C ALA A 292 -8.41 14.98 -17.89
N VAL A 293 -8.30 13.68 -18.10
CA VAL A 293 -9.43 12.73 -18.08
C VAL A 293 -9.13 11.66 -17.03
N ILE A 294 -10.01 11.56 -16.05
CA ILE A 294 -10.05 10.41 -15.14
C ILE A 294 -11.12 9.45 -15.67
N ARG A 295 -10.70 8.22 -15.91
CA ARG A 295 -11.55 7.16 -16.44
C ARG A 295 -11.79 6.10 -15.39
N VAL A 296 -13.05 5.91 -15.03
CA VAL A 296 -13.51 4.89 -14.09
C VAL A 296 -14.25 3.81 -14.86
N GLN A 297 -13.92 2.55 -14.62
CA GLN A 297 -14.64 1.40 -15.19
C GLN A 297 -15.18 0.57 -14.03
N ILE A 298 -16.49 0.30 -14.04
CA ILE A 298 -17.16 -0.50 -13.02
C ILE A 298 -17.90 -1.63 -13.74
N PRO A 299 -17.69 -2.91 -13.36
CA PRO A 299 -18.44 -4.03 -13.90
C PRO A 299 -19.91 -3.93 -13.48
N ARG A 300 -20.81 -4.39 -14.34
CA ARG A 300 -22.27 -4.38 -14.05
C ARG A 300 -22.60 -5.30 -12.89
N TYR A 301 -22.03 -6.50 -12.91
CA TYR A 301 -22.22 -7.53 -11.89
C TYR A 301 -20.90 -8.18 -11.55
N VAL A 302 -20.67 -8.42 -10.29
CA VAL A 302 -19.56 -9.27 -9.84
C VAL A 302 -20.06 -10.70 -9.82
N LEU A 303 -19.49 -11.56 -10.66
CA LEU A 303 -19.73 -13.01 -10.57
C LEU A 303 -19.17 -13.47 -9.22
N LYS A 304 -20.03 -13.68 -8.22
CA LYS A 304 -19.63 -14.34 -6.96
C LYS A 304 -19.12 -15.73 -7.35
N ARG A 305 -17.78 -15.94 -7.31
CA ARG A 305 -17.23 -17.28 -7.33
C ARG A 305 -17.93 -18.04 -6.21
N LYS A 306 -18.71 -19.08 -6.55
CA LYS A 306 -19.18 -20.04 -5.58
C LYS A 306 -17.94 -20.49 -4.82
N ALA A 307 -17.88 -20.18 -3.51
CA ALA A 307 -16.93 -20.83 -2.63
C ALA A 307 -17.22 -22.32 -2.78
N GLU A 308 -16.28 -23.06 -3.33
CA GLU A 308 -16.33 -24.51 -3.32
C GLU A 308 -16.29 -24.92 -1.84
N LEU A 309 -17.39 -25.58 -1.45
CA LEU A 309 -17.58 -26.23 -0.15
C LEU A 309 -16.53 -27.35 0.03
#